data_ffb36a188acc1dfc02ae62b0eadf282a
#
_entry.id   ffb36a188acc1dfc02ae62b0eadf282a
#
_cell.length_a   1.000
_cell.length_b   1.000
_cell.length_c   1.000
_cell.angle_alpha   90.00
_cell.angle_beta   90.00
_cell.angle_gamma   90.00
#
_symmetry.space_group_name_H-M   'P 1'
#
loop_
_entity.id
_entity.type
_entity.pdbx_description
1 polymer ?
#
loop_
_entity_poly.entity_id
_entity_poly.type
_entity_poly.pdbx_seq_one_letter_code
_entity_poly.pdbx_strand_id
1 'polypeptide(L)'
;MTKAEIQQVKLRFGIIGNSEALMRAIDIAIQVAPTDLSVLITGESGVGKESFPQIIHQYSRRKHGQYIAVNCGAIPEGTIDSELFGHEKGAFTGAIGERKGYFGEADGGTIFLDEVGELPMPTQARLLRVLETGEFIKVGSSKVEKTNVRIVAATNVNLTQAIADGRFREDLYYRLNTVPIPVPALRERGEDVVLLFRKFASDFAEKYRMPAIQLTDDAKQVLLTYPWPGNVRQLKNITEQISIIETNREINASILKNYLPEQSNVQRLPALFGVKNESKSFESEREILYQVLFDMRQDVTELKKLVHEIMTERATMGNQGATPTAYYASAPAVVASVPAAGVPTIIHPSVKSAQEVDEDIQDTEEYVEESLSLDEVEKEMIRKALEKHHGKRKSAAKDLNISERTLYRKIKEYGLD
;
A
#
# COMPACT_ATOMS: atom_id res chain seq x y z
N MET A 1 30.16 6.14 -26.15
CA MET A 1 29.57 7.47 -26.36
C MET A 1 30.41 8.58 -25.74
N THR A 2 30.24 9.81 -26.19
CA THR A 2 30.93 10.96 -25.59
C THR A 2 30.24 11.37 -24.28
N LYS A 3 31.00 11.93 -23.33
CA LYS A 3 30.44 12.46 -22.09
C LYS A 3 29.34 13.51 -22.33
N ALA A 4 29.46 14.27 -23.44
CA ALA A 4 28.48 15.28 -23.81
C ALA A 4 27.12 14.69 -24.21
N GLU A 5 27.10 13.60 -24.96
CA GLU A 5 25.85 12.89 -25.33
C GLU A 5 25.11 12.34 -24.09
N ILE A 6 25.84 11.72 -23.17
CA ILE A 6 25.24 11.22 -21.91
C ILE A 6 24.67 12.40 -21.11
N GLN A 7 25.34 13.54 -21.06
CA GLN A 7 24.86 14.74 -20.37
C GLN A 7 23.54 15.27 -20.96
N GLN A 8 23.41 15.27 -22.30
CA GLN A 8 22.17 15.65 -22.97
C GLN A 8 21.02 14.70 -22.63
N VAL A 9 21.29 13.40 -22.57
CA VAL A 9 20.28 12.39 -22.15
C VAL A 9 19.85 12.64 -20.71
N LYS A 10 20.80 12.85 -19.79
CA LYS A 10 20.50 13.18 -18.39
C LYS A 10 19.59 14.39 -18.26
N LEU A 11 19.91 15.47 -18.97
CA LEU A 11 19.08 16.69 -18.96
C LEU A 11 17.68 16.44 -19.49
N ARG A 12 17.56 15.70 -20.59
CA ARG A 12 16.27 15.41 -21.23
C ARG A 12 15.35 14.55 -20.36
N PHE A 13 15.90 13.58 -19.63
CA PHE A 13 15.13 12.64 -18.79
C PHE A 13 15.18 12.98 -17.30
N GLY A 14 15.72 14.13 -16.92
CA GLY A 14 15.77 14.59 -15.53
C GLY A 14 16.64 13.72 -14.62
N ILE A 15 17.64 13.02 -15.18
CA ILE A 15 18.53 12.16 -14.38
C ILE A 15 19.65 12.98 -13.77
N ILE A 16 19.78 12.93 -12.46
CA ILE A 16 20.78 13.68 -11.69
C ILE A 16 21.78 12.71 -11.10
N GLY A 17 23.04 13.09 -11.19
CA GLY A 17 24.16 12.34 -10.65
C GLY A 17 25.28 12.13 -11.66
N ASN A 18 26.49 11.90 -11.17
CA ASN A 18 27.70 11.73 -11.96
C ASN A 18 28.47 10.45 -11.59
N SER A 19 27.89 9.59 -10.73
CA SER A 19 28.52 8.34 -10.35
C SER A 19 28.82 7.48 -11.58
N GLU A 20 29.95 6.83 -11.61
CA GLU A 20 30.41 6.03 -12.75
C GLU A 20 29.46 4.91 -13.09
N ALA A 21 28.91 4.23 -12.07
CA ALA A 21 27.95 3.15 -12.24
C ALA A 21 26.65 3.64 -12.90
N LEU A 22 26.14 4.82 -12.52
CA LEU A 22 24.96 5.44 -13.15
C LEU A 22 25.24 5.81 -14.60
N MET A 23 26.40 6.42 -14.87
CA MET A 23 26.81 6.79 -16.23
C MET A 23 26.94 5.57 -17.14
N ARG A 24 27.50 4.47 -16.63
CA ARG A 24 27.57 3.19 -17.34
C ARG A 24 26.20 2.62 -17.65
N ALA A 25 25.27 2.64 -16.68
CA ALA A 25 23.89 2.17 -16.90
C ALA A 25 23.20 2.98 -18.03
N ILE A 26 23.36 4.31 -18.05
CA ILE A 26 22.81 5.17 -19.11
C ILE A 26 23.46 4.85 -20.46
N ASP A 27 24.77 4.66 -20.49
CA ASP A 27 25.51 4.32 -21.72
C ASP A 27 25.02 3.01 -22.32
N ILE A 28 24.83 1.95 -21.50
CA ILE A 28 24.25 0.67 -21.93
C ILE A 28 22.83 0.88 -22.48
N ALA A 29 21.99 1.66 -21.80
CA ALA A 29 20.62 1.93 -22.23
C ALA A 29 20.56 2.57 -23.62
N ILE A 30 21.46 3.51 -23.91
CA ILE A 30 21.54 4.17 -25.21
C ILE A 30 22.09 3.21 -26.26
N GLN A 31 23.13 2.43 -25.96
CA GLN A 31 23.72 1.47 -26.89
C GLN A 31 22.75 0.36 -27.31
N VAL A 32 21.91 -0.13 -26.38
CA VAL A 32 20.92 -1.16 -26.67
C VAL A 32 19.66 -0.61 -27.36
N ALA A 33 19.41 0.69 -27.27
CA ALA A 33 18.19 1.31 -27.80
C ALA A 33 17.91 1.01 -29.27
N PRO A 34 18.89 1.06 -30.23
CA PRO A 34 18.64 0.78 -31.64
C PRO A 34 18.33 -0.68 -31.95
N THR A 35 18.52 -1.59 -30.99
CA THR A 35 18.25 -3.04 -31.15
C THR A 35 16.84 -3.38 -30.69
N ASP A 36 16.34 -4.56 -31.05
CA ASP A 36 15.08 -5.11 -30.55
C ASP A 36 15.28 -6.14 -29.41
N LEU A 37 16.48 -6.17 -28.82
CA LEU A 37 16.80 -7.06 -27.71
C LEU A 37 15.97 -6.72 -26.46
N SER A 38 15.61 -7.76 -25.70
CA SER A 38 15.02 -7.62 -24.38
C SER A 38 16.03 -7.05 -23.40
N VAL A 39 15.56 -6.19 -22.51
CA VAL A 39 16.40 -5.52 -21.52
C VAL A 39 15.82 -5.77 -20.12
N LEU A 40 16.66 -6.21 -19.20
CA LEU A 40 16.30 -6.35 -17.79
C LEU A 40 17.01 -5.30 -16.95
N ILE A 41 16.24 -4.39 -16.35
CA ILE A 41 16.74 -3.33 -15.48
C ILE A 41 16.61 -3.82 -14.03
N THR A 42 17.73 -3.92 -13.35
CA THR A 42 17.78 -4.37 -11.95
C THR A 42 18.23 -3.25 -11.03
N GLY A 43 17.70 -3.23 -9.81
CA GLY A 43 18.07 -2.24 -8.79
C GLY A 43 17.01 -2.13 -7.70
N GLU A 44 17.38 -1.58 -6.57
CA GLU A 44 16.49 -1.42 -5.43
C GLU A 44 15.26 -0.56 -5.75
N SER A 45 14.24 -0.66 -4.90
CA SER A 45 13.07 0.23 -5.01
C SER A 45 13.47 1.69 -4.84
N GLY A 46 12.91 2.58 -5.66
CA GLY A 46 13.14 4.02 -5.56
C GLY A 46 14.47 4.55 -6.10
N VAL A 47 15.26 3.74 -6.86
CA VAL A 47 16.52 4.20 -7.48
C VAL A 47 16.32 5.00 -8.77
N GLY A 48 15.12 5.01 -9.35
CA GLY A 48 14.78 5.71 -10.60
C GLY A 48 14.85 4.82 -11.84
N LYS A 49 14.48 3.54 -11.74
CA LYS A 49 14.48 2.58 -12.87
C LYS A 49 13.58 3.03 -14.03
N GLU A 50 12.52 3.75 -13.76
CA GLU A 50 11.50 4.19 -14.74
C GLU A 50 12.04 5.13 -15.84
N SER A 51 13.17 5.78 -15.62
CA SER A 51 13.78 6.64 -16.64
C SER A 51 14.45 5.86 -17.78
N PHE A 52 14.96 4.67 -17.51
CA PHE A 52 15.71 3.87 -18.47
C PHE A 52 14.86 3.32 -19.63
N PRO A 53 13.66 2.77 -19.42
CA PRO A 53 12.77 2.36 -20.51
C PRO A 53 12.40 3.51 -21.43
N GLN A 54 12.22 4.71 -20.89
CA GLN A 54 11.94 5.91 -21.67
C GLN A 54 13.13 6.29 -22.56
N ILE A 55 14.36 6.21 -22.02
CA ILE A 55 15.60 6.42 -22.82
C ILE A 55 15.65 5.38 -23.95
N ILE A 56 15.47 4.09 -23.62
CA ILE A 56 15.53 3.00 -24.60
C ILE A 56 14.49 3.20 -25.70
N HIS A 57 13.26 3.55 -25.36
CA HIS A 57 12.20 3.79 -26.34
C HIS A 57 12.52 5.00 -27.24
N GLN A 58 12.90 6.14 -26.66
CA GLN A 58 13.14 7.39 -27.39
C GLN A 58 14.35 7.32 -28.34
N TYR A 59 15.34 6.48 -28.04
CA TYR A 59 16.51 6.27 -28.91
C TYR A 59 16.38 5.01 -29.78
N SER A 60 15.23 4.30 -29.74
CA SER A 60 14.96 3.12 -30.55
C SER A 60 14.43 3.46 -31.94
N ARG A 61 14.41 2.45 -32.80
CA ARG A 61 13.72 2.52 -34.10
C ARG A 61 12.20 2.65 -33.94
N ARG A 62 11.66 2.27 -32.77
CA ARG A 62 10.24 2.28 -32.40
C ARG A 62 9.79 3.56 -31.68
N LYS A 63 10.59 4.62 -31.68
CA LYS A 63 10.34 5.90 -30.97
C LYS A 63 9.02 6.59 -31.32
N HIS A 64 8.41 6.25 -32.45
CA HIS A 64 7.12 6.75 -32.91
C HIS A 64 5.97 5.76 -32.67
N GLY A 65 6.29 4.52 -32.21
CA GLY A 65 5.31 3.53 -31.82
C GLY A 65 4.77 3.80 -30.41
N GLN A 66 3.77 3.02 -30.03
CA GLN A 66 3.18 3.08 -28.68
C GLN A 66 4.22 2.73 -27.62
N TYR A 67 4.27 3.53 -26.54
CA TYR A 67 4.99 3.20 -25.32
C TYR A 67 4.00 2.97 -24.20
N ILE A 68 3.95 1.76 -23.68
CA ILE A 68 3.05 1.38 -22.58
C ILE A 68 3.88 0.95 -21.39
N ALA A 69 3.66 1.57 -20.23
CA ALA A 69 4.29 1.20 -18.97
C ALA A 69 3.24 0.52 -18.06
N VAL A 70 3.57 -0.69 -17.58
CA VAL A 70 2.71 -1.50 -16.73
C VAL A 70 3.48 -1.85 -15.46
N ASN A 71 2.92 -1.55 -14.30
CA ASN A 71 3.44 -2.05 -13.03
C ASN A 71 2.73 -3.35 -12.70
N CYS A 72 3.46 -4.48 -12.76
CA CYS A 72 2.91 -5.81 -12.54
C CYS A 72 2.50 -6.06 -11.07
N GLY A 73 3.19 -5.45 -10.12
CA GLY A 73 2.85 -5.55 -8.69
C GLY A 73 1.61 -4.76 -8.28
N ALA A 74 1.20 -3.77 -9.10
CA ALA A 74 0.00 -2.97 -8.83
C ALA A 74 -1.30 -3.60 -9.35
N ILE A 75 -1.22 -4.64 -10.21
CA ILE A 75 -2.38 -5.31 -10.79
C ILE A 75 -2.67 -6.58 -10.01
N PRO A 76 -3.90 -6.78 -9.50
CA PRO A 76 -4.26 -8.02 -8.80
C PRO A 76 -4.04 -9.27 -9.65
N GLU A 77 -3.57 -10.36 -9.04
CA GLU A 77 -3.28 -11.63 -9.72
C GLU A 77 -4.46 -12.16 -10.56
N GLY A 78 -5.69 -12.02 -10.05
CA GLY A 78 -6.90 -12.47 -10.75
C GLY A 78 -7.25 -11.69 -12.02
N THR A 79 -6.64 -10.52 -12.27
CA THR A 79 -6.93 -9.65 -13.43
C THR A 79 -5.73 -9.42 -14.33
N ILE A 80 -4.51 -9.73 -13.88
CA ILE A 80 -3.27 -9.41 -14.60
C ILE A 80 -3.23 -10.03 -16.01
N ASP A 81 -3.69 -11.25 -16.17
CA ASP A 81 -3.74 -11.92 -17.47
C ASP A 81 -4.69 -11.20 -18.43
N SER A 82 -5.84 -10.75 -17.93
CA SER A 82 -6.82 -9.99 -18.71
C SER A 82 -6.30 -8.62 -19.12
N GLU A 83 -5.55 -7.95 -18.26
CA GLU A 83 -4.95 -6.64 -18.58
C GLU A 83 -3.79 -6.78 -19.58
N LEU A 84 -2.91 -7.76 -19.38
CA LEU A 84 -1.76 -7.96 -20.28
C LEU A 84 -2.15 -8.50 -21.66
N PHE A 85 -2.98 -9.56 -21.70
CA PHE A 85 -3.28 -10.30 -22.93
C PHE A 85 -4.67 -9.98 -23.51
N GLY A 86 -5.54 -9.32 -22.73
CA GLY A 86 -6.93 -9.07 -23.11
C GLY A 86 -7.86 -10.25 -22.83
N HIS A 87 -9.15 -10.04 -23.06
CA HIS A 87 -10.17 -11.06 -22.85
C HIS A 87 -11.29 -10.99 -23.89
N GLU A 88 -11.91 -12.12 -24.13
CA GLU A 88 -13.14 -12.26 -24.91
C GLU A 88 -14.37 -11.98 -24.06
N LYS A 89 -15.47 -11.63 -24.73
CA LYS A 89 -16.76 -11.47 -24.06
C LYS A 89 -17.16 -12.77 -23.36
N GLY A 90 -17.48 -12.66 -22.06
CA GLY A 90 -17.92 -13.82 -21.24
C GLY A 90 -16.77 -14.66 -20.69
N ALA A 91 -15.51 -14.24 -20.81
CA ALA A 91 -14.34 -14.97 -20.32
C ALA A 91 -14.34 -15.19 -18.80
N PHE A 92 -14.97 -14.29 -18.05
CA PHE A 92 -15.15 -14.37 -16.59
C PHE A 92 -16.39 -13.58 -16.15
N THR A 93 -16.82 -13.76 -14.91
CA THR A 93 -17.97 -13.02 -14.33
C THR A 93 -17.67 -11.52 -14.32
N GLY A 94 -18.34 -10.75 -15.18
CA GLY A 94 -18.11 -9.31 -15.38
C GLY A 94 -17.48 -8.94 -16.73
N ALA A 95 -17.03 -9.88 -17.55
CA ALA A 95 -16.56 -9.63 -18.92
C ALA A 95 -17.75 -9.34 -19.87
N ILE A 96 -18.28 -8.11 -19.80
CA ILE A 96 -19.46 -7.69 -20.61
C ILE A 96 -19.09 -7.55 -22.09
N GLY A 97 -17.86 -7.18 -22.41
CA GLY A 97 -17.33 -6.98 -23.76
C GLY A 97 -15.98 -7.63 -23.98
N GLU A 98 -15.52 -7.64 -25.23
CA GLU A 98 -14.14 -7.93 -25.59
C GLU A 98 -13.25 -6.73 -25.26
N ARG A 99 -12.04 -6.95 -24.74
CA ARG A 99 -11.04 -5.92 -24.50
C ARG A 99 -9.67 -6.37 -24.99
N LYS A 100 -8.98 -5.49 -25.71
CA LYS A 100 -7.56 -5.68 -26.03
C LYS A 100 -6.71 -5.53 -24.78
N GLY A 101 -5.70 -6.40 -24.64
CA GLY A 101 -4.69 -6.29 -23.60
C GLY A 101 -3.52 -5.41 -24.04
N TYR A 102 -2.65 -5.06 -23.08
CA TYR A 102 -1.49 -4.20 -23.31
C TYR A 102 -0.57 -4.72 -24.43
N PHE A 103 -0.40 -6.05 -24.59
CA PHE A 103 0.39 -6.60 -25.69
C PHE A 103 -0.22 -6.34 -27.07
N GLY A 104 -1.54 -6.33 -27.17
CA GLY A 104 -2.23 -5.99 -28.40
C GLY A 104 -2.24 -4.49 -28.70
N GLU A 105 -2.24 -3.64 -27.67
CA GLU A 105 -2.18 -2.18 -27.78
C GLU A 105 -0.76 -1.68 -28.11
N ALA A 106 0.27 -2.34 -27.55
CA ALA A 106 1.67 -2.00 -27.77
C ALA A 106 2.26 -2.55 -29.09
N ASP A 107 1.44 -3.14 -29.96
CA ASP A 107 1.94 -3.73 -31.22
C ASP A 107 2.70 -2.71 -32.07
N GLY A 108 3.88 -3.11 -32.57
CA GLY A 108 4.83 -2.22 -33.26
C GLY A 108 5.61 -1.25 -32.34
N GLY A 109 5.29 -1.22 -31.04
CA GLY A 109 5.84 -0.31 -30.05
C GLY A 109 6.76 -0.97 -29.03
N THR A 110 6.71 -0.44 -27.80
CA THR A 110 7.52 -0.89 -26.65
C THR A 110 6.62 -1.02 -25.43
N ILE A 111 6.69 -2.14 -24.74
CA ILE A 111 6.08 -2.35 -23.43
C ILE A 111 7.16 -2.36 -22.35
N PHE A 112 6.91 -1.62 -21.30
CA PHE A 112 7.71 -1.63 -20.08
C PHE A 112 6.95 -2.36 -18.98
N LEU A 113 7.54 -3.43 -18.45
CA LEU A 113 7.00 -4.24 -17.35
C LEU A 113 7.81 -3.92 -16.09
N ASP A 114 7.26 -3.11 -15.19
CA ASP A 114 7.88 -2.87 -13.89
C ASP A 114 7.47 -3.96 -12.90
N GLU A 115 8.35 -4.26 -11.94
CA GLU A 115 8.15 -5.30 -10.93
C GLU A 115 7.80 -6.67 -11.53
N VAL A 116 8.53 -7.05 -12.62
CA VAL A 116 8.27 -8.31 -13.33
C VAL A 116 8.46 -9.56 -12.45
N GLY A 117 9.22 -9.44 -11.35
CA GLY A 117 9.39 -10.49 -10.35
C GLY A 117 8.13 -10.84 -9.56
N GLU A 118 7.10 -9.97 -9.59
CA GLU A 118 5.82 -10.16 -8.89
C GLU A 118 4.77 -10.86 -9.79
N LEU A 119 5.11 -11.20 -11.05
CA LEU A 119 4.19 -11.90 -11.94
C LEU A 119 3.88 -13.31 -11.43
N PRO A 120 2.60 -13.74 -11.44
CA PRO A 120 2.23 -15.13 -11.15
C PRO A 120 2.86 -16.12 -12.15
N MET A 121 3.17 -17.34 -11.70
CA MET A 121 3.81 -18.38 -12.53
C MET A 121 3.06 -18.67 -13.84
N PRO A 122 1.71 -18.74 -13.89
CA PRO A 122 0.99 -18.90 -15.16
C PRO A 122 1.20 -17.74 -16.13
N THR A 123 1.21 -16.50 -15.62
CA THR A 123 1.45 -15.30 -16.42
C THR A 123 2.86 -15.25 -16.96
N GLN A 124 3.86 -15.69 -16.16
CA GLN A 124 5.25 -15.82 -16.61
C GLN A 124 5.38 -16.75 -17.81
N ALA A 125 4.67 -17.90 -17.83
CA ALA A 125 4.66 -18.83 -18.95
C ALA A 125 4.07 -18.21 -20.22
N ARG A 126 3.02 -17.40 -20.09
CA ARG A 126 2.42 -16.65 -21.20
C ARG A 126 3.36 -15.57 -21.73
N LEU A 127 4.02 -14.83 -20.82
CA LEU A 127 5.01 -13.81 -21.20
C LEU A 127 6.18 -14.42 -21.97
N LEU A 128 6.65 -15.61 -21.55
CA LEU A 128 7.71 -16.32 -22.26
C LEU A 128 7.32 -16.60 -23.71
N ARG A 129 6.08 -17.06 -23.96
CA ARG A 129 5.59 -17.29 -25.31
C ARG A 129 5.61 -16.01 -26.18
N VAL A 130 5.23 -14.86 -25.60
CA VAL A 130 5.33 -13.57 -26.30
C VAL A 130 6.78 -13.23 -26.65
N LEU A 131 7.72 -13.46 -25.73
CA LEU A 131 9.16 -13.20 -25.94
C LEU A 131 9.81 -14.11 -26.98
N GLU A 132 9.33 -15.34 -27.12
CA GLU A 132 9.91 -16.32 -28.06
C GLU A 132 9.31 -16.22 -29.45
N THR A 133 7.99 -16.19 -29.53
CA THR A 133 7.26 -16.33 -30.82
C THR A 133 6.50 -15.07 -31.22
N GLY A 134 6.38 -14.07 -30.32
CA GLY A 134 5.50 -12.92 -30.53
C GLY A 134 4.01 -13.29 -30.51
N GLU A 135 3.64 -14.41 -29.90
CA GLU A 135 2.27 -14.92 -29.90
C GLU A 135 1.67 -14.90 -28.50
N PHE A 136 0.39 -14.58 -28.41
CA PHE A 136 -0.38 -14.66 -27.18
C PHE A 136 -1.83 -15.09 -27.48
N ILE A 137 -2.55 -15.48 -26.42
CA ILE A 137 -3.95 -15.88 -26.49
C ILE A 137 -4.73 -15.05 -25.45
N LYS A 138 -5.84 -14.44 -25.84
CA LYS A 138 -6.74 -13.73 -24.91
C LYS A 138 -7.35 -14.69 -23.88
N VAL A 139 -7.71 -14.16 -22.73
CA VAL A 139 -8.44 -14.93 -21.71
C VAL A 139 -9.82 -15.30 -22.26
N GLY A 140 -10.18 -16.59 -22.16
CA GLY A 140 -11.44 -17.13 -22.72
C GLY A 140 -11.43 -17.40 -24.22
N SER A 141 -10.29 -17.22 -24.93
CA SER A 141 -10.14 -17.50 -26.34
C SER A 141 -9.25 -18.73 -26.60
N SER A 142 -9.42 -19.39 -27.74
CA SER A 142 -8.46 -20.35 -28.27
C SER A 142 -7.65 -19.79 -29.45
N LYS A 143 -7.96 -18.56 -29.90
CA LYS A 143 -7.33 -17.93 -31.06
C LYS A 143 -5.98 -17.37 -30.69
N VAL A 144 -4.93 -17.71 -31.45
CA VAL A 144 -3.60 -17.16 -31.32
C VAL A 144 -3.56 -15.78 -32.00
N GLU A 145 -3.12 -14.78 -31.28
CA GLU A 145 -2.83 -13.43 -31.80
C GLU A 145 -1.32 -13.19 -31.84
N LYS A 146 -0.86 -12.35 -32.77
CA LYS A 146 0.55 -11.99 -32.91
C LYS A 146 0.76 -10.54 -32.55
N THR A 147 1.91 -10.28 -31.95
CA THR A 147 2.38 -8.93 -31.62
C THR A 147 3.87 -8.80 -31.96
N ASN A 148 4.25 -7.63 -32.43
CA ASN A 148 5.64 -7.25 -32.65
C ASN A 148 6.04 -6.16 -31.66
N VAL A 149 6.08 -6.51 -30.36
CA VAL A 149 6.38 -5.59 -29.28
C VAL A 149 7.80 -5.77 -28.76
N ARG A 150 8.50 -4.67 -28.48
CA ARG A 150 9.76 -4.72 -27.74
C ARG A 150 9.46 -4.72 -26.25
N ILE A 151 10.08 -5.65 -25.50
CA ILE A 151 9.89 -5.76 -24.06
C ILE A 151 11.10 -5.21 -23.32
N VAL A 152 10.85 -4.32 -22.37
CA VAL A 152 11.80 -3.83 -21.38
C VAL A 152 11.23 -4.16 -20.01
N ALA A 153 11.95 -4.92 -19.19
CA ALA A 153 11.49 -5.34 -17.87
C ALA A 153 12.33 -4.69 -16.77
N ALA A 154 11.72 -4.42 -15.63
CA ALA A 154 12.43 -3.97 -14.43
C ALA A 154 12.01 -4.80 -13.20
N THR A 155 12.94 -4.93 -12.25
CA THR A 155 12.68 -5.61 -10.99
C THR A 155 13.56 -5.05 -9.87
N ASN A 156 13.05 -5.10 -8.66
CA ASN A 156 13.77 -4.86 -7.41
C ASN A 156 14.10 -6.15 -6.67
N VAL A 157 13.56 -7.29 -7.14
CA VAL A 157 13.73 -8.60 -6.53
C VAL A 157 14.98 -9.28 -7.09
N ASN A 158 15.68 -10.04 -6.26
CA ASN A 158 16.75 -10.92 -6.71
C ASN A 158 16.11 -12.13 -7.42
N LEU A 159 16.10 -12.11 -8.76
CA LEU A 159 15.46 -13.16 -9.57
C LEU A 159 16.17 -14.52 -9.43
N THR A 160 17.49 -14.57 -9.17
CA THR A 160 18.17 -15.85 -8.96
C THR A 160 17.72 -16.52 -7.66
N GLN A 161 17.46 -15.75 -6.63
CA GLN A 161 16.84 -16.26 -5.41
C GLN A 161 15.39 -16.68 -5.64
N ALA A 162 14.61 -15.87 -6.38
CA ALA A 162 13.23 -16.19 -6.71
C ALA A 162 13.10 -17.48 -7.57
N ILE A 163 14.08 -17.77 -8.41
CA ILE A 163 14.17 -19.06 -9.16
C ILE A 163 14.42 -20.21 -8.19
N ALA A 164 15.37 -20.05 -7.28
CA ALA A 164 15.67 -21.09 -6.27
C ALA A 164 14.47 -21.37 -5.35
N ASP A 165 13.66 -20.34 -5.06
CA ASP A 165 12.43 -20.45 -4.26
C ASP A 165 11.22 -20.97 -5.09
N GLY A 166 11.38 -21.23 -6.39
CA GLY A 166 10.28 -21.67 -7.28
C GLY A 166 9.23 -20.60 -7.60
N ARG A 167 9.52 -19.32 -7.31
CA ARG A 167 8.60 -18.18 -7.56
C ARG A 167 8.81 -17.53 -8.93
N PHE A 168 9.93 -17.80 -9.60
CA PHE A 168 10.23 -17.27 -10.92
C PHE A 168 10.79 -18.37 -11.83
N ARG A 169 10.41 -18.35 -13.10
CA ARG A 169 10.85 -19.35 -14.08
C ARG A 169 12.25 -19.02 -14.59
N GLU A 170 13.10 -20.01 -14.64
CA GLU A 170 14.47 -19.89 -15.11
C GLU A 170 14.55 -19.57 -16.61
N ASP A 171 13.69 -20.18 -17.44
CA ASP A 171 13.62 -19.93 -18.87
C ASP A 171 13.23 -18.48 -19.20
N LEU A 172 12.25 -17.94 -18.48
CA LEU A 172 11.87 -16.53 -18.61
C LEU A 172 13.00 -15.59 -18.19
N TYR A 173 13.72 -15.91 -17.11
CA TYR A 173 14.87 -15.13 -16.67
C TYR A 173 15.91 -14.98 -17.77
N TYR A 174 16.37 -16.08 -18.39
CA TYR A 174 17.36 -16.02 -19.46
C TYR A 174 16.87 -15.24 -20.69
N ARG A 175 15.57 -15.30 -20.97
CA ARG A 175 15.00 -14.60 -22.11
C ARG A 175 14.86 -13.09 -21.86
N LEU A 176 14.53 -12.67 -20.64
CA LEU A 176 14.47 -11.26 -20.24
C LEU A 176 15.87 -10.66 -20.07
N ASN A 177 16.79 -11.42 -19.47
CA ASN A 177 18.14 -10.97 -19.11
C ASN A 177 19.14 -11.01 -20.29
N THR A 178 18.67 -10.70 -21.51
CA THR A 178 19.53 -10.63 -22.69
C THR A 178 20.53 -9.49 -22.56
N VAL A 179 20.08 -8.31 -22.10
CA VAL A 179 20.95 -7.18 -21.77
C VAL A 179 20.59 -6.68 -20.38
N PRO A 180 21.44 -6.95 -19.36
CA PRO A 180 21.24 -6.44 -18.02
C PRO A 180 21.66 -4.98 -17.90
N ILE A 181 20.85 -4.17 -17.20
CA ILE A 181 21.17 -2.80 -16.80
C ILE A 181 21.05 -2.69 -15.28
N PRO A 182 22.15 -2.84 -14.53
CA PRO A 182 22.13 -2.62 -13.10
C PRO A 182 22.09 -1.12 -12.78
N VAL A 183 21.07 -0.66 -12.05
CA VAL A 183 20.97 0.72 -11.57
C VAL A 183 21.47 0.75 -10.13
N PRO A 184 22.52 1.56 -9.84
CA PRO A 184 23.14 1.55 -8.51
C PRO A 184 22.23 2.14 -7.44
N ALA A 185 22.30 1.58 -6.24
CA ALA A 185 21.64 2.12 -5.06
C ALA A 185 22.21 3.52 -4.71
N LEU A 186 21.41 4.35 -4.04
CA LEU A 186 21.82 5.73 -3.76
C LEU A 186 23.09 5.81 -2.89
N ARG A 187 23.27 4.89 -1.94
CA ARG A 187 24.48 4.76 -1.11
C ARG A 187 25.77 4.47 -1.91
N GLU A 188 25.64 3.91 -3.12
CA GLU A 188 26.77 3.59 -4.00
C GLU A 188 27.10 4.76 -4.96
N ARG A 189 26.30 5.82 -4.93
CA ARG A 189 26.41 6.96 -5.82
C ARG A 189 27.19 8.14 -5.23
N GLY A 190 27.68 8.00 -3.99
CA GLY A 190 28.53 9.01 -3.33
C GLY A 190 27.91 10.40 -3.32
N GLU A 191 28.62 11.40 -3.86
CA GLU A 191 28.19 12.80 -3.85
C GLU A 191 26.89 13.11 -4.62
N ASP A 192 26.39 12.18 -5.43
CA ASP A 192 25.11 12.34 -6.12
C ASP A 192 23.95 12.60 -5.15
N VAL A 193 24.04 12.08 -3.91
CA VAL A 193 23.04 12.32 -2.84
C VAL A 193 22.87 13.81 -2.57
N VAL A 194 23.97 14.56 -2.46
CA VAL A 194 23.96 16.01 -2.20
C VAL A 194 23.42 16.78 -3.40
N LEU A 195 23.77 16.33 -4.62
CA LEU A 195 23.25 16.94 -5.85
C LEU A 195 21.74 16.76 -5.98
N LEU A 196 21.25 15.56 -5.68
CA LEU A 196 19.82 15.24 -5.70
C LEU A 196 19.06 16.05 -4.63
N PHE A 197 19.56 16.12 -3.40
CA PHE A 197 18.95 16.94 -2.35
C PHE A 197 18.81 18.40 -2.80
N ARG A 198 19.89 19.00 -3.30
CA ARG A 198 19.88 20.38 -3.77
C ARG A 198 18.86 20.58 -4.89
N LYS A 199 18.78 19.66 -5.83
CA LYS A 199 17.81 19.74 -6.93
C LYS A 199 16.38 19.65 -6.40
N PHE A 200 16.07 18.71 -5.54
CA PHE A 200 14.72 18.56 -4.96
C PHE A 200 14.33 19.78 -4.12
N ALA A 201 15.28 20.33 -3.35
CA ALA A 201 15.05 21.55 -2.57
C ALA A 201 14.77 22.76 -3.48
N SER A 202 15.50 22.88 -4.61
CA SER A 202 15.28 23.94 -5.61
C SER A 202 13.95 23.77 -6.33
N ASP A 203 13.60 22.56 -6.77
CA ASP A 203 12.34 22.27 -7.48
C ASP A 203 11.13 22.54 -6.58
N PHE A 204 11.25 22.17 -5.30
CA PHE A 204 10.22 22.46 -4.32
C PHE A 204 10.05 23.96 -4.07
N ALA A 205 11.16 24.68 -3.88
CA ALA A 205 11.17 26.12 -3.69
C ALA A 205 10.53 26.87 -4.87
N GLU A 206 10.83 26.48 -6.10
CA GLU A 206 10.23 27.03 -7.30
C GLU A 206 8.72 26.75 -7.39
N LYS A 207 8.33 25.51 -7.17
CA LYS A 207 6.92 25.05 -7.23
C LYS A 207 6.02 25.78 -6.24
N TYR A 208 6.50 25.99 -5.01
CA TYR A 208 5.71 26.59 -3.92
C TYR A 208 6.09 28.06 -3.64
N ARG A 209 6.99 28.66 -4.43
CA ARG A 209 7.46 30.03 -4.27
C ARG A 209 8.01 30.33 -2.88
N MET A 210 8.78 29.37 -2.34
CA MET A 210 9.42 29.46 -1.03
C MET A 210 10.94 29.56 -1.20
N PRO A 211 11.69 30.13 -0.24
CA PRO A 211 13.14 30.07 -0.26
C PRO A 211 13.64 28.62 -0.19
N ALA A 212 14.62 28.25 -1.01
CA ALA A 212 15.22 26.93 -0.98
C ALA A 212 15.99 26.68 0.32
N ILE A 213 15.88 25.47 0.85
CA ILE A 213 16.69 25.03 2.00
C ILE A 213 18.13 24.72 1.54
N GLN A 214 19.09 24.98 2.44
CA GLN A 214 20.51 24.70 2.22
C GLN A 214 21.04 23.84 3.35
N LEU A 215 22.00 22.97 3.02
CA LEU A 215 22.65 22.08 3.97
C LEU A 215 23.96 22.70 4.47
N THR A 216 24.18 22.66 5.76
CA THR A 216 25.50 22.88 6.35
C THR A 216 26.45 21.72 6.02
N ASP A 217 27.75 21.88 6.20
CA ASP A 217 28.71 20.83 5.84
C ASP A 217 28.62 19.60 6.73
N ASP A 218 28.25 19.76 7.99
CA ASP A 218 27.94 18.65 8.90
C ASP A 218 26.69 17.87 8.46
N ALA A 219 25.63 18.55 8.00
CA ALA A 219 24.45 17.90 7.44
C ALA A 219 24.76 17.13 6.13
N LYS A 220 25.64 17.66 5.27
CA LYS A 220 26.10 16.92 4.07
C LYS A 220 26.80 15.60 4.45
N GLN A 221 27.59 15.59 5.50
CA GLN A 221 28.25 14.35 5.97
C GLN A 221 27.21 13.33 6.45
N VAL A 222 26.18 13.76 7.15
CA VAL A 222 25.08 12.87 7.55
C VAL A 222 24.36 12.27 6.33
N LEU A 223 24.07 13.09 5.30
CA LEU A 223 23.47 12.61 4.05
C LEU A 223 24.32 11.55 3.35
N LEU A 224 25.64 11.74 3.32
CA LEU A 224 26.59 10.82 2.65
C LEU A 224 26.72 9.49 3.39
N THR A 225 26.61 9.51 4.71
CA THR A 225 26.76 8.30 5.55
C THR A 225 25.49 7.50 5.75
N TYR A 226 24.32 8.10 5.47
CA TYR A 226 23.05 7.41 5.64
C TYR A 226 22.82 6.39 4.49
N PRO A 227 22.31 5.16 4.77
CA PRO A 227 22.25 4.07 3.78
C PRO A 227 21.11 4.19 2.76
N TRP A 228 20.15 5.07 2.96
CA TRP A 228 19.03 5.35 2.05
C TRP A 228 18.27 4.10 1.57
N PRO A 229 17.63 3.32 2.46
CA PRO A 229 16.93 2.10 2.08
C PRO A 229 15.79 2.33 1.05
N GLY A 230 15.17 3.50 1.05
CA GLY A 230 14.18 3.92 0.04
C GLY A 230 14.77 4.77 -1.09
N ASN A 231 16.11 4.84 -1.19
CA ASN A 231 16.86 5.47 -2.28
C ASN A 231 16.39 6.91 -2.62
N VAL A 232 16.29 7.24 -3.89
CA VAL A 232 15.94 8.59 -4.40
C VAL A 232 14.51 8.98 -3.98
N ARG A 233 13.59 8.01 -3.90
CA ARG A 233 12.21 8.25 -3.46
C ARG A 233 12.16 8.72 -2.01
N GLN A 234 12.93 8.08 -1.13
CA GLN A 234 13.04 8.49 0.28
C GLN A 234 13.71 9.85 0.41
N LEU A 235 14.83 10.06 -0.27
CA LEU A 235 15.54 11.35 -0.26
C LEU A 235 14.63 12.50 -0.69
N LYS A 236 13.86 12.31 -1.77
CA LYS A 236 12.89 13.30 -2.24
C LYS A 236 11.84 13.63 -1.19
N ASN A 237 11.21 12.60 -0.61
CA ASN A 237 10.17 12.78 0.42
C ASN A 237 10.70 13.54 1.64
N ILE A 238 11.89 13.17 2.13
CA ILE A 238 12.52 13.85 3.28
C ILE A 238 12.86 15.29 2.93
N THR A 239 13.40 15.57 1.73
CA THR A 239 13.71 16.93 1.30
C THR A 239 12.46 17.80 1.20
N GLU A 240 11.36 17.27 0.66
CA GLU A 240 10.07 17.97 0.60
C GLU A 240 9.50 18.22 1.99
N GLN A 241 9.56 17.23 2.88
CA GLN A 241 9.10 17.33 4.26
C GLN A 241 9.85 18.43 5.03
N ILE A 242 11.18 18.43 4.99
CA ILE A 242 12.01 19.47 5.61
C ILE A 242 11.67 20.85 5.03
N SER A 243 11.51 20.94 3.70
CA SER A 243 11.19 22.21 3.02
C SER A 243 9.85 22.82 3.46
N ILE A 244 8.88 21.99 3.89
CA ILE A 244 7.58 22.44 4.39
C ILE A 244 7.65 22.84 5.86
N ILE A 245 8.27 22.00 6.69
CA ILE A 245 8.15 22.09 8.16
C ILE A 245 9.13 23.11 8.73
N GLU A 246 10.38 23.13 8.21
CA GLU A 246 11.42 23.98 8.78
C GLU A 246 11.29 25.44 8.33
N THR A 247 11.22 26.33 9.32
CA THR A 247 11.26 27.78 9.09
C THR A 247 12.68 28.25 8.83
N ASN A 248 13.67 27.66 9.50
CA ASN A 248 15.07 27.92 9.21
C ASN A 248 15.46 27.27 7.90
N ARG A 249 15.99 28.03 6.98
CA ARG A 249 16.40 27.54 5.66
C ARG A 249 17.80 26.93 5.63
N GLU A 250 18.54 27.08 6.71
CA GLU A 250 19.84 26.43 6.89
C GLU A 250 19.66 25.18 7.77
N ILE A 251 19.86 24.01 7.16
CA ILE A 251 19.61 22.70 7.78
C ILE A 251 20.94 22.15 8.27
N ASN A 252 21.07 21.98 9.58
CA ASN A 252 22.23 21.37 10.22
C ASN A 252 22.01 19.86 10.46
N ALA A 253 23.06 19.17 10.93
CA ALA A 253 23.02 17.72 11.18
C ALA A 253 21.98 17.29 12.20
N SER A 254 21.71 18.12 13.24
CA SER A 254 20.73 17.80 14.27
C SER A 254 19.29 17.86 13.72
N ILE A 255 18.96 18.90 12.95
CA ILE A 255 17.67 19.01 12.28
C ILE A 255 17.48 17.84 11.32
N LEU A 256 18.46 17.56 10.46
CA LEU A 256 18.38 16.49 9.48
C LEU A 256 18.13 15.11 10.13
N LYS A 257 18.81 14.81 11.24
CA LYS A 257 18.63 13.54 11.97
C LYS A 257 17.22 13.33 12.48
N ASN A 258 16.47 14.38 12.83
CA ASN A 258 15.08 14.27 13.29
C ASN A 258 14.13 13.75 12.18
N TYR A 259 14.51 13.93 10.91
CA TYR A 259 13.73 13.46 9.76
C TYR A 259 14.21 12.13 9.18
N LEU A 260 15.40 11.71 9.57
CA LEU A 260 15.91 10.40 9.16
C LEU A 260 15.33 9.33 10.08
N PRO A 261 14.65 8.31 9.56
CA PRO A 261 14.21 7.18 10.37
C PRO A 261 15.40 6.62 11.14
N GLU A 262 15.24 6.47 12.46
CA GLU A 262 16.24 5.75 13.24
C GLU A 262 16.42 4.38 12.63
N GLN A 263 17.67 4.01 12.36
CA GLN A 263 18.01 2.63 12.11
C GLN A 263 17.81 1.89 13.44
N SER A 264 16.57 1.53 13.75
CA SER A 264 16.38 0.42 14.68
C SER A 264 17.23 -0.68 14.10
N ASN A 265 18.34 -0.99 14.79
CA ASN A 265 19.04 -2.25 14.62
C ASN A 265 17.96 -3.33 14.74
N VAL A 266 17.38 -3.67 13.61
CA VAL A 266 16.82 -5.00 13.46
C VAL A 266 18.06 -5.87 13.56
N GLN A 267 18.48 -6.14 14.80
CA GLN A 267 19.30 -7.29 15.10
C GLN A 267 18.58 -8.39 14.36
N ARG A 268 19.19 -8.83 13.25
CA ARG A 268 18.82 -10.10 12.65
C ARG A 268 18.86 -11.08 13.81
N LEU A 269 17.69 -11.38 14.36
CA LEU A 269 17.56 -12.51 15.27
C LEU A 269 18.26 -13.65 14.56
N PRO A 270 19.21 -14.33 15.19
CA PRO A 270 19.89 -15.45 14.56
C PRO A 270 18.80 -16.35 14.02
N ALA A 271 18.81 -16.59 12.71
CA ALA A 271 17.93 -17.56 12.11
C ALA A 271 18.25 -18.89 12.79
N LEU A 272 17.36 -19.32 13.67
CA LEU A 272 17.37 -20.68 14.20
C LEU A 272 17.14 -21.58 12.97
N PHE A 273 18.23 -22.21 12.56
CA PHE A 273 18.24 -23.23 11.52
C PHE A 273 17.20 -24.32 11.82
N GLY A 274 16.33 -24.55 10.86
CA GLY A 274 15.61 -25.80 10.69
C GLY A 274 14.18 -25.79 11.23
N VAL A 275 13.23 -25.60 10.33
CA VAL A 275 12.21 -26.60 9.98
C VAL A 275 11.43 -26.03 8.77
N LYS A 276 11.43 -26.76 7.67
CA LYS A 276 10.48 -26.56 6.54
C LYS A 276 9.05 -26.62 7.10
N ASN A 277 8.30 -25.55 6.92
CA ASN A 277 6.84 -25.64 6.86
C ASN A 277 6.33 -24.57 5.88
N GLU A 278 5.92 -25.04 4.74
CA GLU A 278 5.05 -24.34 3.80
C GLU A 278 3.72 -24.03 4.49
N SER A 279 3.15 -22.86 4.22
CA SER A 279 1.83 -22.37 4.64
C SER A 279 1.67 -21.72 6.03
N LYS A 280 2.44 -20.67 6.39
CA LYS A 280 2.21 -19.98 7.68
C LYS A 280 2.28 -18.45 7.67
N SER A 281 2.01 -17.75 6.59
CA SER A 281 1.95 -16.27 6.67
C SER A 281 0.59 -15.73 7.15
N PHE A 282 -0.51 -16.43 6.88
CA PHE A 282 -1.84 -16.03 7.32
C PHE A 282 -2.21 -16.48 8.74
N GLU A 283 -1.56 -17.54 9.28
CA GLU A 283 -1.80 -17.97 10.66
C GLU A 283 -1.10 -17.05 11.68
N SER A 284 0.08 -16.53 11.36
CA SER A 284 0.86 -15.68 12.28
C SER A 284 0.19 -14.33 12.54
N GLU A 285 -0.43 -13.70 11.53
CA GLU A 285 -1.19 -12.46 11.71
C GLU A 285 -2.47 -12.68 12.54
N ARG A 286 -3.13 -13.81 12.35
CA ARG A 286 -4.29 -14.21 13.18
C ARG A 286 -3.87 -14.51 14.61
N GLU A 287 -2.77 -15.22 14.83
CA GLU A 287 -2.26 -15.50 16.18
C GLU A 287 -1.90 -14.21 16.93
N ILE A 288 -1.24 -13.25 16.30
CA ILE A 288 -0.94 -11.94 16.89
C ILE A 288 -2.24 -11.18 17.21
N LEU A 289 -3.22 -11.22 16.33
CA LEU A 289 -4.50 -10.55 16.52
C LEU A 289 -5.30 -11.20 17.67
N TYR A 290 -5.28 -12.53 17.77
CA TYR A 290 -5.86 -13.25 18.90
C TYR A 290 -5.13 -12.96 20.21
N GLN A 291 -3.81 -12.85 20.19
CA GLN A 291 -3.03 -12.54 21.39
C GLN A 291 -3.35 -11.13 21.91
N VAL A 292 -3.42 -10.14 21.03
CA VAL A 292 -3.84 -8.76 21.38
C VAL A 292 -5.28 -8.72 21.90
N LEU A 293 -6.20 -9.48 21.32
CA LEU A 293 -7.58 -9.58 21.79
C LEU A 293 -7.68 -10.28 23.16
N PHE A 294 -6.84 -11.28 23.41
CA PHE A 294 -6.78 -11.96 24.71
C PHE A 294 -6.25 -11.04 25.80
N ASP A 295 -5.18 -10.29 25.52
CA ASP A 295 -4.60 -9.30 26.45
C ASP A 295 -5.61 -8.20 26.78
N MET A 296 -6.29 -7.65 25.77
CA MET A 296 -7.36 -6.66 25.98
C MET A 296 -8.52 -7.22 26.81
N ARG A 297 -8.89 -8.48 26.61
CA ARG A 297 -9.95 -9.13 27.41
C ARG A 297 -9.51 -9.30 28.86
N GLN A 298 -8.25 -9.60 29.10
CA GLN A 298 -7.68 -9.72 30.44
C GLN A 298 -7.66 -8.36 31.16
N ASP A 299 -7.21 -7.31 30.48
CA ASP A 299 -7.20 -5.94 30.98
C ASP A 299 -8.62 -5.42 31.35
N VAL A 300 -9.60 -5.70 30.49
CA VAL A 300 -11.02 -5.36 30.75
C VAL A 300 -11.56 -6.13 31.96
N THR A 301 -11.13 -7.39 32.16
CA THR A 301 -11.56 -8.21 33.31
C THR A 301 -10.94 -7.71 34.62
N GLU A 302 -9.67 -7.30 34.59
CA GLU A 302 -9.01 -6.67 35.74
C GLU A 302 -9.61 -5.30 36.08
N LEU A 303 -9.89 -4.48 35.07
CA LEU A 303 -10.61 -3.22 35.26
C LEU A 303 -12.00 -3.43 35.88
N LYS A 304 -12.76 -4.45 35.43
CA LYS A 304 -14.05 -4.78 36.05
C LYS A 304 -13.91 -5.21 37.51
N LYS A 305 -12.88 -5.99 37.85
CA LYS A 305 -12.60 -6.36 39.26
C LYS A 305 -12.28 -5.15 40.12
N LEU A 306 -11.38 -4.28 39.65
CA LEU A 306 -11.02 -3.03 40.35
C LEU A 306 -12.22 -2.10 40.56
N VAL A 307 -13.08 -1.95 39.56
CA VAL A 307 -14.31 -1.16 39.68
C VAL A 307 -15.27 -1.80 40.69
N HIS A 308 -15.36 -3.12 40.72
CA HIS A 308 -16.21 -3.83 41.67
C HIS A 308 -15.67 -3.72 43.10
N GLU A 309 -14.37 -3.79 43.31
CA GLU A 309 -13.70 -3.54 44.60
C GLU A 309 -13.93 -2.12 45.09
N ILE A 310 -13.79 -1.13 44.25
CA ILE A 310 -14.05 0.28 44.57
C ILE A 310 -15.54 0.51 44.92
N MET A 311 -16.45 -0.15 44.21
CA MET A 311 -17.89 -0.06 44.52
C MET A 311 -18.26 -0.77 45.82
N THR A 312 -17.63 -1.90 46.15
CA THR A 312 -17.84 -2.61 47.42
C THR A 312 -17.21 -1.86 48.60
N GLU A 313 -16.04 -1.26 48.44
CA GLU A 313 -15.45 -0.42 49.47
C GLU A 313 -16.28 0.83 49.76
N ARG A 314 -16.89 1.45 48.73
CA ARG A 314 -17.82 2.58 48.90
C ARG A 314 -19.13 2.12 49.62
N ALA A 315 -19.59 0.92 49.36
CA ALA A 315 -20.81 0.41 50.04
C ALA A 315 -20.58 0.06 51.52
N THR A 316 -19.35 -0.28 51.92
CA THR A 316 -18.99 -0.57 53.32
C THR A 316 -18.63 0.66 54.13
N MET A 317 -18.31 1.84 53.51
CA MET A 317 -18.06 3.09 54.20
C MET A 317 -19.31 3.99 54.36
N GLY A 318 -20.47 3.55 53.98
CA GLY A 318 -21.71 4.33 53.99
C GLY A 318 -22.50 4.29 55.30
N ASN A 319 -21.86 4.36 56.49
CA ASN A 319 -22.62 4.63 57.72
C ASN A 319 -21.79 5.30 58.82
N GLN A 320 -21.43 6.55 58.62
CA GLN A 320 -21.23 7.56 59.70
C GLN A 320 -21.16 8.96 59.08
N GLY A 321 -22.07 9.83 59.49
CA GLY A 321 -22.21 11.17 58.97
C GLY A 321 -21.05 12.12 59.36
N ALA A 322 -20.58 12.84 58.36
CA ALA A 322 -19.88 14.13 58.54
C ALA A 322 -19.95 14.94 57.23
N THR A 323 -20.42 16.16 57.33
CA THR A 323 -20.53 17.16 56.28
C THR A 323 -19.17 17.51 55.67
N PRO A 324 -19.04 17.64 54.34
CA PRO A 324 -17.80 18.12 53.73
C PRO A 324 -17.77 19.66 53.68
N THR A 325 -16.77 20.21 54.34
CA THR A 325 -16.36 21.61 54.21
C THR A 325 -15.58 21.82 52.93
N ALA A 326 -16.02 22.78 52.15
CA ALA A 326 -15.38 23.19 50.90
C ALA A 326 -14.04 23.89 51.14
N TYR A 327 -13.00 23.48 50.44
CA TYR A 327 -11.78 24.29 50.27
C TYR A 327 -11.73 24.80 48.81
N TYR A 328 -11.92 26.11 48.69
CA TYR A 328 -11.56 26.90 47.53
C TYR A 328 -10.10 27.29 47.64
N ALA A 329 -9.29 27.01 46.64
CA ALA A 329 -7.99 27.62 46.44
C ALA A 329 -8.01 28.38 45.10
N SER A 330 -7.72 29.65 45.24
CA SER A 330 -7.76 30.72 44.25
C SER A 330 -6.72 30.57 43.12
N ALA A 331 -7.10 30.93 41.91
CA ALA A 331 -6.18 31.35 40.87
C ALA A 331 -6.63 32.69 40.26
N PRO A 332 -5.70 33.59 39.90
CA PRO A 332 -6.04 34.97 39.53
C PRO A 332 -6.46 35.07 38.05
N ALA A 333 -7.45 35.91 37.82
CA ALA A 333 -7.97 36.30 36.52
C ALA A 333 -7.02 37.26 35.78
N VAL A 334 -6.92 37.11 34.48
CA VAL A 334 -6.56 38.19 33.56
C VAL A 334 -7.64 38.25 32.47
N VAL A 335 -8.22 39.46 32.41
CA VAL A 335 -9.32 39.84 31.51
C VAL A 335 -8.76 40.29 30.18
N ALA A 336 -9.33 39.85 29.05
CA ALA A 336 -9.35 40.64 27.82
C ALA A 336 -10.58 40.24 26.96
N SER A 337 -11.25 41.27 26.54
CA SER A 337 -12.58 41.41 25.95
C SER A 337 -12.71 41.02 24.48
N VAL A 338 -13.86 40.48 24.16
CA VAL A 338 -14.76 40.25 23.02
C VAL A 338 -14.57 41.11 21.74
N PRO A 339 -15.07 40.74 20.52
CA PRO A 339 -16.48 40.47 20.29
C PRO A 339 -16.85 39.30 19.33
N ALA A 340 -18.12 38.99 19.38
CA ALA A 340 -18.87 37.89 18.83
C ALA A 340 -19.07 37.89 17.28
N ALA A 341 -19.23 36.69 16.72
CA ALA A 341 -20.22 36.41 15.65
C ALA A 341 -20.40 34.90 15.45
N GLY A 342 -21.64 34.43 15.59
CA GLY A 342 -22.23 33.39 14.78
C GLY A 342 -22.03 31.92 15.16
N VAL A 343 -22.90 31.37 16.02
CA VAL A 343 -23.01 29.91 16.27
C VAL A 343 -24.36 29.41 15.75
N PRO A 344 -24.44 28.33 14.98
CA PRO A 344 -25.72 27.65 14.75
C PRO A 344 -26.00 26.66 15.89
N THR A 345 -27.21 26.75 16.39
CA THR A 345 -27.83 26.01 17.49
C THR A 345 -28.03 24.54 17.14
N ILE A 346 -27.50 23.63 17.95
CA ILE A 346 -27.89 22.22 17.95
C ILE A 346 -28.94 22.02 19.05
N ILE A 347 -30.12 21.54 18.63
CA ILE A 347 -31.26 21.26 19.49
C ILE A 347 -31.05 19.88 20.13
N HIS A 348 -30.99 19.83 21.47
CA HIS A 348 -31.13 18.58 22.23
C HIS A 348 -32.61 18.37 22.62
N PRO A 349 -33.17 17.17 22.45
CA PRO A 349 -34.49 16.87 23.01
C PRO A 349 -34.37 16.54 24.50
N SER A 350 -35.23 17.19 25.25
CA SER A 350 -35.50 17.09 26.67
C SER A 350 -35.96 15.69 27.08
N VAL A 351 -35.37 15.15 28.13
CA VAL A 351 -35.87 13.96 28.86
C VAL A 351 -36.87 14.41 29.91
N LYS A 352 -38.11 13.95 29.78
CA LYS A 352 -39.15 14.06 30.82
C LYS A 352 -38.97 12.90 31.81
N SER A 353 -38.96 13.23 33.09
CA SER A 353 -39.12 12.35 34.23
C SER A 353 -40.49 11.74 34.31
N ALA A 354 -40.57 10.46 34.61
CA ALA A 354 -41.78 9.79 35.20
C ALA A 354 -41.35 8.63 36.10
N GLN A 355 -41.58 8.84 37.34
CA GLN A 355 -42.22 8.09 38.42
C GLN A 355 -41.98 6.57 38.49
N GLU A 356 -41.58 6.22 39.73
CA GLU A 356 -41.51 4.90 40.38
C GLU A 356 -42.79 4.10 40.24
N VAL A 357 -42.66 2.81 39.98
CA VAL A 357 -43.52 1.74 40.51
C VAL A 357 -42.67 0.49 40.76
N ASP A 358 -42.85 -0.06 41.94
CA ASP A 358 -42.21 -1.21 42.57
C ASP A 358 -42.53 -2.54 41.89
N GLU A 359 -41.68 -3.55 42.28
CA GLU A 359 -41.89 -5.01 42.29
C GLU A 359 -41.88 -5.79 40.96
N ASP A 360 -40.90 -6.60 40.67
CA ASP A 360 -40.84 -8.02 41.00
C ASP A 360 -39.52 -8.66 40.52
N ILE A 361 -38.92 -9.44 41.42
CA ILE A 361 -37.75 -10.27 41.12
C ILE A 361 -38.28 -11.55 40.47
N GLN A 362 -37.92 -11.82 39.22
CA GLN A 362 -37.96 -13.17 38.65
C GLN A 362 -36.76 -13.47 37.78
N ASP A 363 -36.02 -14.44 38.27
CA ASP A 363 -35.23 -15.50 37.61
C ASP A 363 -34.62 -15.33 36.24
N THR A 364 -33.28 -15.41 36.27
CA THR A 364 -32.41 -16.21 35.38
C THR A 364 -32.89 -16.42 33.94
N GLU A 365 -32.49 -15.56 33.03
CA GLU A 365 -32.38 -15.92 31.63
C GLU A 365 -31.07 -16.68 31.38
N GLU A 366 -31.20 -17.95 31.01
CA GLU A 366 -30.16 -18.81 30.47
C GLU A 366 -29.45 -18.11 29.30
N TYR A 367 -28.14 -17.90 29.44
CA TYR A 367 -27.28 -17.50 28.33
C TYR A 367 -27.21 -18.69 27.37
N VAL A 368 -28.00 -18.62 26.32
CA VAL A 368 -27.81 -19.45 25.12
C VAL A 368 -26.55 -18.99 24.44
N GLU A 369 -25.54 -19.84 24.35
CA GLU A 369 -24.35 -19.60 23.53
C GLU A 369 -24.81 -19.35 22.12
N GLU A 370 -24.67 -18.07 21.65
CA GLU A 370 -24.91 -17.71 20.26
C GLU A 370 -23.87 -18.46 19.41
N SER A 371 -24.34 -19.35 18.54
CA SER A 371 -23.48 -20.08 17.62
C SER A 371 -22.79 -19.08 16.68
N LEU A 372 -21.48 -19.21 16.57
CA LEU A 372 -20.64 -18.36 15.69
C LEU A 372 -20.74 -18.77 14.21
N SER A 373 -21.73 -19.59 13.83
CA SER A 373 -21.99 -19.94 12.44
C SER A 373 -22.63 -18.76 11.70
N LEU A 374 -21.96 -18.28 10.66
CA LEU A 374 -22.43 -17.16 9.84
C LEU A 374 -23.82 -17.43 9.23
N ASP A 375 -24.08 -18.70 8.89
CA ASP A 375 -25.36 -19.15 8.31
C ASP A 375 -26.50 -19.09 9.34
N GLU A 376 -26.24 -19.39 10.59
CA GLU A 376 -27.24 -19.31 11.66
C GLU A 376 -27.57 -17.87 12.04
N VAL A 377 -26.57 -17.00 12.09
CA VAL A 377 -26.74 -15.57 12.32
C VAL A 377 -27.54 -14.93 11.15
N GLU A 378 -27.21 -15.29 9.91
CA GLU A 378 -27.94 -14.80 8.73
C GLU A 378 -29.40 -15.27 8.72
N LYS A 379 -29.65 -16.53 9.05
CA LYS A 379 -30.99 -17.11 9.22
C LYS A 379 -31.80 -16.37 10.27
N GLU A 380 -31.19 -16.06 11.40
CA GLU A 380 -31.88 -15.36 12.49
C GLU A 380 -32.16 -13.88 12.13
N MET A 381 -31.26 -13.20 11.45
CA MET A 381 -31.50 -11.86 10.94
C MET A 381 -32.63 -11.81 9.92
N ILE A 382 -32.72 -12.78 9.01
CA ILE A 382 -33.80 -12.89 8.04
C ILE A 382 -35.14 -13.13 8.76
N ARG A 383 -35.17 -14.02 9.77
CA ARG A 383 -36.39 -14.27 10.55
C ARG A 383 -36.87 -13.03 11.28
N LYS A 384 -35.96 -12.34 12.01
CA LYS A 384 -36.30 -11.10 12.72
C LYS A 384 -36.80 -10.00 11.79
N ALA A 385 -36.22 -9.87 10.59
CA ALA A 385 -36.68 -8.89 9.59
C ALA A 385 -38.07 -9.22 9.02
N LEU A 386 -38.38 -10.49 8.79
CA LEU A 386 -39.69 -10.93 8.34
C LEU A 386 -40.77 -10.72 9.42
N GLU A 387 -40.49 -11.02 10.68
CA GLU A 387 -41.37 -10.78 11.82
C GLU A 387 -41.64 -9.28 12.01
N LYS A 388 -40.61 -8.44 11.98
CA LYS A 388 -40.71 -6.99 12.10
C LYS A 388 -41.61 -6.36 11.02
N HIS A 389 -41.59 -6.91 9.82
CA HIS A 389 -42.37 -6.39 8.69
C HIS A 389 -43.63 -7.23 8.39
N HIS A 390 -44.08 -8.04 9.34
CA HIS A 390 -45.32 -8.86 9.22
C HIS A 390 -45.38 -9.66 7.91
N GLY A 391 -44.28 -10.29 7.53
CA GLY A 391 -44.15 -11.13 6.34
C GLY A 391 -44.03 -10.36 5.01
N LYS A 392 -43.97 -9.02 5.01
CA LYS A 392 -43.78 -8.23 3.79
C LYS A 392 -42.35 -8.30 3.28
N ARG A 393 -42.07 -9.24 2.39
CA ARG A 393 -40.75 -9.57 1.83
C ARG A 393 -40.01 -8.36 1.25
N LYS A 394 -40.72 -7.45 0.57
CA LYS A 394 -40.15 -6.23 -0.02
C LYS A 394 -39.58 -5.27 1.04
N SER A 395 -40.28 -5.11 2.15
CA SER A 395 -39.86 -4.26 3.27
C SER A 395 -38.71 -4.91 4.06
N ALA A 396 -38.74 -6.23 4.28
CA ALA A 396 -37.69 -7.00 4.93
C ALA A 396 -36.38 -6.99 4.09
N ALA A 397 -36.48 -7.13 2.77
CA ALA A 397 -35.29 -7.04 1.87
C ALA A 397 -34.62 -5.68 1.95
N LYS A 398 -35.43 -4.60 2.03
CA LYS A 398 -34.90 -3.23 2.16
C LYS A 398 -34.24 -3.00 3.52
N ASP A 399 -34.78 -3.55 4.59
CA ASP A 399 -34.21 -3.45 5.95
C ASP A 399 -32.88 -4.20 6.07
N LEU A 400 -32.77 -5.35 5.40
CA LEU A 400 -31.55 -6.16 5.32
C LEU A 400 -30.55 -5.68 4.25
N ASN A 401 -30.88 -4.63 3.50
CA ASN A 401 -30.07 -4.08 2.40
C ASN A 401 -29.68 -5.10 1.32
N ILE A 402 -30.61 -6.04 1.01
CA ILE A 402 -30.42 -7.08 -0.02
C ILE A 402 -31.57 -7.01 -1.05
N SER A 403 -31.33 -7.60 -2.25
CA SER A 403 -32.38 -7.65 -3.28
C SER A 403 -33.53 -8.60 -2.88
N GLU A 404 -34.78 -8.30 -3.32
CA GLU A 404 -35.93 -9.19 -3.10
C GLU A 404 -35.67 -10.61 -3.62
N ARG A 405 -34.94 -10.74 -4.71
CA ARG A 405 -34.57 -12.04 -5.31
C ARG A 405 -33.59 -12.80 -4.42
N THR A 406 -32.63 -12.11 -3.80
CA THR A 406 -31.68 -12.70 -2.85
C THR A 406 -32.40 -13.18 -1.60
N LEU A 407 -33.29 -12.34 -1.05
CA LEU A 407 -34.09 -12.71 0.13
C LEU A 407 -34.98 -13.94 -0.14
N TYR A 408 -35.63 -14.00 -1.31
CA TYR A 408 -36.46 -15.15 -1.69
C TYR A 408 -35.64 -16.45 -1.78
N ARG A 409 -34.43 -16.40 -2.36
CA ARG A 409 -33.54 -17.55 -2.43
C ARG A 409 -33.13 -18.01 -1.03
N LYS A 410 -32.78 -17.09 -0.14
CA LYS A 410 -32.33 -17.36 1.23
C LYS A 410 -33.48 -17.90 2.11
N ILE A 411 -34.69 -17.39 1.98
CA ILE A 411 -35.88 -17.92 2.66
C ILE A 411 -36.09 -19.40 2.29
N LYS A 412 -35.97 -19.74 1.00
CA LYS A 412 -36.11 -21.10 0.50
C LYS A 412 -34.95 -22.01 0.94
N GLU A 413 -33.73 -21.47 1.00
CA GLU A 413 -32.52 -22.18 1.44
C GLU A 413 -32.58 -22.54 2.92
N TYR A 414 -33.08 -21.63 3.75
CA TYR A 414 -33.19 -21.81 5.22
C TYR A 414 -34.53 -22.35 5.70
N GLY A 415 -35.52 -22.62 4.81
CA GLY A 415 -36.81 -23.15 5.14
C GLY A 415 -37.66 -22.25 6.04
N LEU A 416 -37.65 -20.95 5.80
CA LEU A 416 -38.36 -19.92 6.58
C LEU A 416 -39.68 -19.48 5.92
N ASP A 417 -40.39 -20.37 5.24
CA ASP A 417 -41.69 -20.10 4.58
C ASP A 417 -42.84 -19.95 5.56
#